data_dd7a7b25735915a37402728006212b37
#
_entry.id   dd7a7b25735915a37402728006212b37
#
_cell.length_a   1.000
_cell.length_b   1.000
_cell.length_c   1.000
_cell.angle_alpha   90.00
_cell.angle_beta   90.00
_cell.angle_gamma   90.00
#
_symmetry.space_group_name_H-M   'P 1'
#
loop_
_entity.id
_entity.type
_entity.pdbx_description
1 polymer ?
#
loop_
_entity_poly.entity_id
_entity_poly.type
_entity_poly.pdbx_seq_one_letter_code
_entity_poly.pdbx_strand_id
1 'polypeptide(L)'
;MGISRGASKLIASTLGESGPRRRAITFGVQRVETDDGREIHQDELFGRLGFGTVESIDYYPDEKPTHVLDLNLPVPADLRGQFDLVYDGGTMEHCFNAPQVMRNAALLAASNGLVIHHVPMNNWVDHGFYQFSPTLFFDFYGAAAFEDLQMKIHFVARHRESYLPYDPRIDLPVPYVAGGRRKVLIFFSARKTASVKSGEPGFPIQGRYRTTFGGERATSASAVRKTFSGRLRASLRKRFFGWGARVL
;
A
#
# COMPACT_ATOMS: atom_id res chain seq x y z
N MET A 1 -4.20 -12.82 -5.07
CA MET A 1 -5.23 -11.78 -5.34
C MET A 1 -4.82 -11.07 -6.62
N GLY A 2 -5.76 -10.67 -7.48
CA GLY A 2 -5.41 -9.97 -8.72
C GLY A 2 -5.54 -8.46 -8.59
N ILE A 3 -5.03 -7.73 -9.56
CA ILE A 3 -5.16 -6.28 -9.66
C ILE A 3 -6.52 -5.96 -10.29
N SER A 4 -7.44 -5.38 -9.51
CA SER A 4 -8.73 -4.92 -10.02
C SER A 4 -8.58 -3.71 -10.95
N ARG A 5 -9.63 -3.40 -11.73
CA ARG A 5 -9.67 -2.20 -12.58
C ARG A 5 -9.39 -0.92 -11.81
N GLY A 6 -9.96 -0.81 -10.62
CA GLY A 6 -9.73 0.35 -9.78
C GLY A 6 -8.30 0.41 -9.26
N ALA A 7 -7.73 -0.72 -8.85
CA ALA A 7 -6.33 -0.78 -8.43
C ALA A 7 -5.37 -0.39 -9.56
N SER A 8 -5.62 -0.83 -10.82
CA SER A 8 -4.83 -0.41 -11.99
C SER A 8 -4.83 1.11 -12.18
N LYS A 9 -6.00 1.75 -12.05
CA LYS A 9 -6.14 3.22 -12.12
C LYS A 9 -5.40 3.92 -10.98
N LEU A 10 -5.43 3.35 -9.77
CA LEU A 10 -4.67 3.87 -8.63
C LEU A 10 -3.16 3.77 -8.86
N ILE A 11 -2.68 2.62 -9.34
CA ILE A 11 -1.27 2.41 -9.67
C ILE A 11 -0.83 3.46 -10.71
N ALA A 12 -1.56 3.57 -11.82
CA ALA A 12 -1.27 4.54 -12.87
C ALA A 12 -1.23 5.99 -12.35
N SER A 13 -2.25 6.40 -11.56
CA SER A 13 -2.30 7.75 -10.98
C SER A 13 -1.17 8.03 -9.98
N THR A 14 -0.69 7.00 -9.26
CA THR A 14 0.39 7.12 -8.28
C THR A 14 1.76 7.20 -8.95
N LEU A 15 1.93 6.48 -10.06
CA LEU A 15 3.15 6.55 -10.86
C LEU A 15 3.28 7.87 -11.61
N GLY A 16 2.16 8.53 -11.99
CA GLY A 16 2.16 9.74 -12.80
C GLY A 16 2.72 9.53 -14.22
N GLU A 17 2.85 10.63 -14.97
CA GLU A 17 3.31 10.62 -16.37
C GLU A 17 4.84 10.64 -16.53
N SER A 18 5.60 10.49 -15.48
CA SER A 18 7.06 10.60 -15.54
C SER A 18 7.72 9.46 -16.31
N GLY A 19 8.54 9.80 -17.26
CA GLY A 19 9.56 9.12 -18.08
C GLY A 19 9.69 7.60 -18.09
N PRO A 20 10.62 7.05 -18.86
CA PRO A 20 10.85 5.61 -18.95
C PRO A 20 11.28 5.06 -17.59
N ARG A 21 10.68 3.93 -17.19
CA ARG A 21 10.96 3.18 -15.98
C ARG A 21 11.68 1.90 -16.38
N ARG A 22 12.70 1.50 -15.60
CA ARG A 22 13.51 0.34 -15.96
C ARG A 22 12.88 -0.97 -15.51
N ARG A 23 12.72 -1.15 -14.18
CA ARG A 23 12.35 -2.44 -13.61
C ARG A 23 11.22 -2.31 -12.59
N ALA A 24 10.23 -3.15 -12.71
CA ALA A 24 9.22 -3.39 -11.68
C ALA A 24 9.35 -4.80 -11.13
N ILE A 25 9.01 -5.00 -9.86
CA ILE A 25 8.87 -6.32 -9.26
C ILE A 25 7.56 -6.41 -8.48
N THR A 26 6.86 -7.53 -8.60
CA THR A 26 5.62 -7.83 -7.88
C THR A 26 5.84 -8.94 -6.86
N PHE A 27 5.14 -8.84 -5.74
CA PHE A 27 4.99 -9.97 -4.83
C PHE A 27 3.78 -10.78 -5.28
N GLY A 28 4.01 -12.06 -5.58
CA GLY A 28 3.09 -12.90 -6.33
C GLY A 28 3.01 -12.53 -7.81
N VAL A 29 2.69 -13.51 -8.65
CA VAL A 29 2.32 -13.28 -10.06
C VAL A 29 0.90 -12.69 -10.09
N GLN A 30 0.73 -11.52 -10.72
CA GLN A 30 -0.53 -10.78 -10.69
C GLN A 30 -1.34 -10.96 -11.98
N ARG A 31 -2.63 -11.30 -11.83
CA ARG A 31 -3.64 -11.19 -12.88
C ARG A 31 -4.31 -9.84 -12.78
N VAL A 32 -4.57 -9.20 -13.89
CA VAL A 32 -5.08 -7.84 -13.98
C VAL A 32 -6.42 -7.80 -14.70
N GLU A 33 -7.47 -7.33 -14.03
CA GLU A 33 -8.78 -7.15 -14.63
C GLU A 33 -8.81 -5.86 -15.47
N THR A 34 -9.16 -5.97 -16.75
CA THR A 34 -9.29 -4.86 -17.69
C THR A 34 -10.69 -4.25 -17.71
N ASP A 35 -10.87 -3.05 -18.30
CA ASP A 35 -12.16 -2.36 -18.37
C ASP A 35 -13.21 -3.14 -19.17
N ASP A 36 -12.80 -3.99 -20.11
CA ASP A 36 -13.69 -4.88 -20.90
C ASP A 36 -13.95 -6.25 -20.22
N GLY A 37 -13.46 -6.44 -18.99
CA GLY A 37 -13.69 -7.64 -18.20
C GLY A 37 -12.76 -8.82 -18.52
N ARG A 38 -11.77 -8.64 -19.41
CA ARG A 38 -10.72 -9.64 -19.64
C ARG A 38 -9.68 -9.59 -18.52
N GLU A 39 -8.94 -10.69 -18.37
CA GLU A 39 -7.73 -10.73 -17.56
C GLU A 39 -6.50 -10.68 -18.46
N ILE A 40 -5.52 -9.86 -18.07
CA ILE A 40 -4.19 -9.80 -18.68
C ILE A 40 -3.12 -10.12 -17.63
N HIS A 41 -1.92 -10.44 -18.10
CA HIS A 41 -0.77 -10.62 -17.20
C HIS A 41 -0.22 -9.28 -16.73
N GLN A 42 0.40 -9.25 -15.56
CA GLN A 42 1.03 -8.05 -14.98
C GLN A 42 2.02 -7.37 -15.93
N ASP A 43 2.76 -8.15 -16.74
CA ASP A 43 3.75 -7.62 -17.69
C ASP A 43 3.10 -6.67 -18.70
N GLU A 44 1.89 -6.97 -19.14
CA GLU A 44 1.16 -6.10 -20.05
C GLU A 44 0.72 -4.80 -19.37
N LEU A 45 0.24 -4.86 -18.12
CA LEU A 45 -0.11 -3.65 -17.37
C LEU A 45 1.11 -2.76 -17.13
N PHE A 46 2.16 -3.33 -16.53
CA PHE A 46 3.35 -2.54 -16.17
C PHE A 46 4.16 -2.12 -17.40
N GLY A 47 4.17 -2.92 -18.48
CA GLY A 47 4.72 -2.51 -19.78
C GLY A 47 4.02 -1.27 -20.35
N ARG A 48 2.67 -1.23 -20.31
CA ARG A 48 1.88 -0.06 -20.69
C ARG A 48 2.15 1.16 -19.80
N LEU A 49 2.55 0.93 -18.55
CA LEU A 49 2.95 1.98 -17.60
C LEU A 49 4.42 2.40 -17.74
N GLY A 50 5.12 1.93 -18.78
CA GLY A 50 6.46 2.36 -19.15
C GLY A 50 7.62 1.56 -18.53
N PHE A 51 7.36 0.41 -17.89
CA PHE A 51 8.42 -0.45 -17.37
C PHE A 51 9.02 -1.33 -18.48
N GLY A 52 10.35 -1.31 -18.59
CA GLY A 52 11.08 -2.13 -19.57
C GLY A 52 11.18 -3.60 -19.16
N THR A 53 11.22 -3.89 -17.87
CA THR A 53 11.27 -5.25 -17.32
C THR A 53 10.31 -5.36 -16.15
N VAL A 54 9.53 -6.45 -16.12
CA VAL A 54 8.61 -6.78 -15.04
C VAL A 54 8.97 -8.16 -14.49
N GLU A 55 9.24 -8.22 -13.20
CA GLU A 55 9.63 -9.43 -12.50
C GLU A 55 8.62 -9.76 -11.39
N SER A 56 8.67 -10.97 -10.89
CA SER A 56 7.82 -11.41 -9.78
C SER A 56 8.57 -12.31 -8.82
N ILE A 57 8.20 -12.25 -7.55
CA ILE A 57 8.62 -13.17 -6.50
C ILE A 57 7.41 -13.98 -6.06
N ASP A 58 7.52 -15.30 -6.06
CA ASP A 58 6.51 -16.17 -5.46
C ASP A 58 7.17 -17.31 -4.68
N TYR A 59 6.42 -17.89 -3.75
CA TYR A 59 6.89 -19.03 -2.97
C TYR A 59 6.89 -20.33 -3.79
N TYR A 60 5.90 -20.48 -4.68
CA TYR A 60 5.73 -21.66 -5.53
C TYR A 60 6.07 -21.38 -6.98
N PRO A 61 6.62 -22.38 -7.72
CA PRO A 61 6.97 -22.22 -9.13
C PRO A 61 5.77 -22.33 -10.09
N ASP A 62 4.57 -22.68 -9.61
CA ASP A 62 3.42 -23.05 -10.42
C ASP A 62 2.96 -21.92 -11.36
N GLU A 63 3.01 -20.69 -10.91
CA GLU A 63 2.66 -19.51 -11.73
C GLU A 63 3.86 -18.97 -12.53
N LYS A 64 4.99 -19.68 -12.52
CA LYS A 64 6.23 -19.32 -13.23
C LYS A 64 6.74 -17.92 -12.88
N PRO A 65 6.92 -17.60 -11.59
CA PRO A 65 7.51 -16.34 -11.20
C PRO A 65 8.95 -16.22 -11.69
N THR A 66 9.46 -14.99 -11.80
CA THR A 66 10.85 -14.75 -12.14
C THR A 66 11.79 -15.29 -11.05
N HIS A 67 11.38 -15.14 -9.79
CA HIS A 67 12.15 -15.61 -8.63
C HIS A 67 11.26 -16.47 -7.72
N VAL A 68 11.70 -17.70 -7.45
CA VAL A 68 11.07 -18.57 -6.44
C VAL A 68 11.76 -18.32 -5.11
N LEU A 69 11.15 -17.53 -4.22
CA LEU A 69 11.75 -17.10 -2.94
C LEU A 69 10.70 -17.07 -1.83
N ASP A 70 11.12 -17.40 -0.61
CA ASP A 70 10.31 -17.21 0.59
C ASP A 70 10.45 -15.79 1.13
N LEU A 71 9.40 -14.98 0.98
CA LEU A 71 9.37 -13.60 1.48
C LEU A 71 9.39 -13.49 3.01
N ASN A 72 9.21 -14.59 3.77
CA ASN A 72 9.46 -14.60 5.21
C ASN A 72 10.95 -14.45 5.55
N LEU A 73 11.84 -14.65 4.58
CA LEU A 73 13.29 -14.53 4.70
C LEU A 73 13.81 -13.27 3.98
N PRO A 74 15.03 -12.79 4.32
CA PRO A 74 15.63 -11.66 3.62
C PRO A 74 15.85 -11.96 2.14
N VAL A 75 15.51 -11.00 1.26
CA VAL A 75 15.81 -11.11 -0.17
C VAL A 75 17.32 -11.12 -0.46
N PRO A 76 17.75 -11.86 -1.51
CA PRO A 76 19.14 -11.91 -1.97
C PRO A 76 19.75 -10.52 -2.18
N ALA A 77 21.04 -10.39 -1.93
CA ALA A 77 21.74 -9.11 -1.97
C ALA A 77 21.79 -8.48 -3.37
N ASP A 78 21.86 -9.31 -4.41
CA ASP A 78 21.89 -8.91 -5.82
C ASP A 78 20.58 -8.31 -6.33
N LEU A 79 19.45 -8.59 -5.66
CA LEU A 79 18.15 -7.98 -5.98
C LEU A 79 17.94 -6.62 -5.29
N ARG A 80 18.76 -6.28 -4.28
CA ARG A 80 18.56 -5.07 -3.48
C ARG A 80 18.85 -3.80 -4.29
N GLY A 81 17.97 -2.81 -4.16
CA GLY A 81 18.13 -1.51 -4.81
C GLY A 81 17.98 -1.53 -6.33
N GLN A 82 17.33 -2.53 -6.91
CA GLN A 82 17.26 -2.74 -8.36
C GLN A 82 15.96 -2.24 -9.00
N PHE A 83 14.89 -2.00 -8.22
CA PHE A 83 13.55 -1.82 -8.78
C PHE A 83 13.02 -0.41 -8.61
N ASP A 84 12.59 0.20 -9.71
CA ASP A 84 11.93 1.51 -9.70
C ASP A 84 10.50 1.42 -9.12
N LEU A 85 9.90 0.21 -9.16
CA LEU A 85 8.64 -0.12 -8.50
C LEU A 85 8.74 -1.49 -7.81
N VAL A 86 8.31 -1.52 -6.56
CA VAL A 86 7.98 -2.75 -5.82
C VAL A 86 6.49 -2.74 -5.52
N TYR A 87 5.75 -3.72 -6.02
CA TYR A 87 4.31 -3.82 -5.85
C TYR A 87 3.92 -5.08 -5.10
N ASP A 88 3.31 -4.89 -3.94
CA ASP A 88 2.68 -5.95 -3.16
C ASP A 88 1.16 -5.87 -3.37
N GLY A 89 0.62 -6.80 -4.14
CA GLY A 89 -0.79 -6.88 -4.54
C GLY A 89 -1.58 -7.88 -3.73
N GLY A 90 -1.32 -7.98 -2.42
CA GLY A 90 -2.02 -8.92 -1.55
C GLY A 90 -1.24 -10.22 -1.37
N THR A 91 0.05 -10.13 -1.11
CA THR A 91 0.92 -11.27 -0.76
C THR A 91 1.33 -11.22 0.71
N MET A 92 1.58 -10.01 1.25
CA MET A 92 2.09 -9.83 2.60
C MET A 92 1.18 -10.43 3.68
N GLU A 93 -0.12 -10.39 3.52
CA GLU A 93 -1.08 -10.96 4.47
C GLU A 93 -1.00 -12.49 4.59
N HIS A 94 -0.43 -13.16 3.59
CA HIS A 94 -0.21 -14.61 3.58
C HIS A 94 1.15 -15.03 4.14
N CYS A 95 2.07 -14.07 4.36
CA CYS A 95 3.38 -14.33 4.94
C CYS A 95 3.33 -14.16 6.46
N PHE A 96 3.76 -15.19 7.21
CA PHE A 96 3.74 -15.13 8.69
C PHE A 96 4.68 -14.04 9.23
N ASN A 97 5.82 -13.79 8.56
CA ASN A 97 6.77 -12.73 8.91
C ASN A 97 6.50 -11.44 8.10
N ALA A 98 5.29 -10.90 8.19
CA ALA A 98 4.90 -9.67 7.49
C ALA A 98 5.89 -8.48 7.66
N PRO A 99 6.53 -8.27 8.85
CA PRO A 99 7.58 -7.27 8.98
C PRO A 99 8.79 -7.51 8.05
N GLN A 100 9.15 -8.77 7.79
CA GLN A 100 10.23 -9.09 6.85
C GLN A 100 9.82 -8.79 5.41
N VAL A 101 8.56 -9.03 5.03
CA VAL A 101 8.04 -8.66 3.71
C VAL A 101 8.16 -7.15 3.47
N MET A 102 7.83 -6.33 4.48
CA MET A 102 8.01 -4.87 4.41
C MET A 102 9.49 -4.47 4.27
N ARG A 103 10.40 -5.14 5.00
CA ARG A 103 11.85 -4.92 4.84
C ARG A 103 12.32 -5.31 3.44
N ASN A 104 11.87 -6.44 2.94
CA ASN A 104 12.18 -6.88 1.58
C ASN A 104 11.74 -5.85 0.55
N ALA A 105 10.52 -5.31 0.66
CA ALA A 105 10.04 -4.25 -0.22
C ALA A 105 10.94 -2.99 -0.17
N ALA A 106 11.33 -2.57 1.04
CA ALA A 106 12.22 -1.43 1.21
C ALA A 106 13.63 -1.67 0.68
N LEU A 107 14.16 -2.91 0.81
CA LEU A 107 15.46 -3.28 0.30
C LEU A 107 15.50 -3.41 -1.22
N LEU A 108 14.46 -3.96 -1.83
CA LEU A 108 14.35 -4.14 -3.30
C LEU A 108 14.26 -2.79 -4.03
N ALA A 109 13.60 -1.80 -3.44
CA ALA A 109 13.41 -0.49 -4.06
C ALA A 109 14.75 0.21 -4.32
N ALA A 110 14.93 0.71 -5.55
CA ALA A 110 16.05 1.56 -5.96
C ALA A 110 15.97 2.94 -5.29
N SER A 111 17.03 3.73 -5.35
CA SER A 111 16.98 5.15 -5.00
C SER A 111 15.90 5.85 -5.84
N ASN A 112 15.04 6.62 -5.21
CA ASN A 112 13.81 7.22 -5.79
C ASN A 112 12.77 6.19 -6.27
N GLY A 113 12.97 4.90 -6.02
CA GLY A 113 12.00 3.85 -6.31
C GLY A 113 10.74 3.97 -5.46
N LEU A 114 9.65 3.52 -5.99
CA LEU A 114 8.33 3.53 -5.35
C LEU A 114 8.01 2.15 -4.80
N VAL A 115 7.52 2.09 -3.57
CA VAL A 115 6.88 0.90 -3.00
C VAL A 115 5.38 1.14 -2.94
N ILE A 116 4.60 0.14 -3.36
CA ILE A 116 3.14 0.14 -3.23
C ILE A 116 2.71 -1.14 -2.52
N HIS A 117 1.92 -0.99 -1.45
CA HIS A 117 1.19 -2.08 -0.81
C HIS A 117 -0.30 -1.92 -1.06
N HIS A 118 -0.94 -2.98 -1.53
CA HIS A 118 -2.39 -3.04 -1.72
C HIS A 118 -2.92 -4.29 -1.02
N VAL A 119 -3.24 -4.17 0.26
CA VAL A 119 -3.40 -5.29 1.20
C VAL A 119 -4.68 -5.16 2.04
N PRO A 120 -5.20 -6.25 2.62
CA PRO A 120 -6.40 -6.26 3.44
C PRO A 120 -6.31 -5.34 4.66
N MET A 121 -7.39 -4.58 4.91
CA MET A 121 -7.58 -3.77 6.11
C MET A 121 -8.72 -4.29 6.98
N ASN A 122 -9.86 -4.60 6.38
CA ASN A 122 -11.06 -5.04 7.11
C ASN A 122 -12.00 -5.88 6.23
N ASN A 123 -12.79 -6.75 6.86
CA ASN A 123 -13.76 -7.65 6.19
C ASN A 123 -13.11 -8.70 5.26
N TRP A 124 -11.93 -9.17 5.62
CA TRP A 124 -11.17 -10.22 4.95
C TRP A 124 -10.91 -11.41 5.88
N VAL A 125 -11.95 -11.84 6.62
CA VAL A 125 -11.86 -12.95 7.56
C VAL A 125 -11.43 -14.23 6.83
N ASP A 126 -10.45 -14.95 7.40
CA ASP A 126 -9.89 -16.20 6.87
C ASP A 126 -9.25 -16.11 5.48
N HIS A 127 -8.97 -14.88 4.99
CA HIS A 127 -8.29 -14.70 3.71
C HIS A 127 -6.78 -14.93 3.81
N GLY A 128 -6.17 -14.49 4.90
CA GLY A 128 -4.75 -14.62 5.20
C GLY A 128 -4.52 -14.51 6.71
N PHE A 129 -3.26 -14.49 7.13
CA PHE A 129 -2.90 -14.33 8.55
C PHE A 129 -3.25 -12.95 9.08
N TYR A 130 -3.22 -11.92 8.22
CA TYR A 130 -3.28 -10.53 8.66
C TYR A 130 -4.32 -9.70 7.92
N GLN A 131 -4.87 -8.75 8.68
CA GLN A 131 -5.51 -7.53 8.20
C GLN A 131 -4.75 -6.37 8.85
N PHE A 132 -4.32 -5.40 8.05
CA PHE A 132 -3.34 -4.41 8.48
C PHE A 132 -3.96 -3.09 8.93
N SER A 133 -3.29 -2.44 9.89
CA SER A 133 -3.65 -1.09 10.32
C SER A 133 -2.87 -0.04 9.51
N PRO A 134 -3.50 1.10 9.12
CA PRO A 134 -2.83 2.20 8.43
C PRO A 134 -1.54 2.70 9.09
N THR A 135 -1.51 2.78 10.41
CA THR A 135 -0.35 3.27 11.17
C THR A 135 0.92 2.45 10.91
N LEU A 136 0.78 1.13 10.67
CA LEU A 136 1.93 0.25 10.40
C LEU A 136 2.79 0.77 9.24
N PHE A 137 2.16 1.17 8.14
CA PHE A 137 2.86 1.61 6.93
C PHE A 137 3.54 2.95 7.14
N PHE A 138 2.85 3.92 7.73
CA PHE A 138 3.42 5.24 7.99
C PHE A 138 4.56 5.18 8.98
N ASP A 139 4.44 4.38 10.04
CA ASP A 139 5.47 4.25 11.05
C ASP A 139 6.70 3.52 10.53
N PHE A 140 6.50 2.43 9.76
CA PHE A 140 7.60 1.67 9.19
C PHE A 140 8.36 2.46 8.11
N TYR A 141 7.66 2.96 7.09
CA TYR A 141 8.31 3.66 5.98
C TYR A 141 8.86 5.02 6.39
N GLY A 142 8.22 5.69 7.34
CA GLY A 142 8.77 6.91 7.94
C GLY A 142 10.06 6.67 8.71
N ALA A 143 10.16 5.57 9.48
CA ALA A 143 11.39 5.17 10.17
C ALA A 143 12.47 4.68 9.20
N ALA A 144 12.09 4.11 8.06
CA ALA A 144 12.98 3.67 7.00
C ALA A 144 13.44 4.79 6.06
N ALA A 145 13.18 6.07 6.40
CA ALA A 145 13.52 7.25 5.64
C ALA A 145 12.96 7.27 4.20
N PHE A 146 11.74 6.78 4.03
CA PHE A 146 10.96 7.00 2.83
C PHE A 146 10.20 8.32 2.92
N GLU A 147 9.93 8.93 1.78
CA GLU A 147 9.18 10.18 1.61
C GLU A 147 7.91 9.95 0.80
N ASP A 148 7.11 11.00 0.58
CA ASP A 148 5.86 10.96 -0.19
C ASP A 148 4.91 9.85 0.25
N LEU A 149 4.83 9.63 1.59
CA LEU A 149 3.94 8.61 2.15
C LEU A 149 2.49 8.98 1.90
N GLN A 150 1.80 8.21 1.09
CA GLN A 150 0.40 8.42 0.75
C GLN A 150 -0.41 7.15 0.98
N MET A 151 -1.66 7.31 1.39
CA MET A 151 -2.59 6.21 1.55
C MET A 151 -3.97 6.56 1.01
N LYS A 152 -4.60 5.57 0.41
CA LYS A 152 -6.03 5.58 0.11
C LYS A 152 -6.66 4.32 0.71
N ILE A 153 -7.73 4.49 1.46
CA ILE A 153 -8.56 3.36 1.88
C ILE A 153 -9.43 3.00 0.70
N HIS A 154 -9.32 1.77 0.25
CA HIS A 154 -10.00 1.25 -0.92
C HIS A 154 -11.17 0.37 -0.48
N PHE A 155 -12.38 0.78 -0.81
CA PHE A 155 -13.61 0.04 -0.54
C PHE A 155 -14.02 -0.72 -1.79
N VAL A 156 -14.08 -2.04 -1.68
CA VAL A 156 -14.48 -2.94 -2.77
C VAL A 156 -15.85 -3.52 -2.49
N ALA A 157 -16.79 -3.29 -3.39
CA ALA A 157 -18.09 -3.95 -3.44
C ALA A 157 -18.25 -4.57 -4.83
N ARG A 158 -19.15 -5.56 -4.95
CA ARG A 158 -19.32 -6.41 -6.13
C ARG A 158 -19.25 -5.70 -7.49
N HIS A 159 -19.65 -4.42 -7.57
CA HIS A 159 -19.67 -3.66 -8.83
C HIS A 159 -19.25 -2.18 -8.62
N ARG A 160 -18.70 -1.84 -7.47
CA ARG A 160 -18.30 -0.47 -7.16
C ARG A 160 -17.03 -0.46 -6.33
N GLU A 161 -16.07 0.30 -6.78
CA GLU A 161 -14.88 0.63 -6.02
C GLU A 161 -14.92 2.12 -5.68
N SER A 162 -14.46 2.47 -4.50
CA SER A 162 -14.32 3.86 -4.07
C SER A 162 -13.11 4.03 -3.17
N TYR A 163 -12.56 5.23 -3.14
CA TYR A 163 -11.31 5.53 -2.46
C TYR A 163 -11.48 6.71 -1.53
N LEU A 164 -10.85 6.65 -0.37
CA LEU A 164 -10.78 7.72 0.59
C LEU A 164 -9.30 8.00 0.89
N PRO A 165 -8.76 9.18 0.54
CA PRO A 165 -7.44 9.59 1.03
C PRO A 165 -7.43 9.59 2.55
N TYR A 166 -6.38 9.03 3.15
CA TYR A 166 -6.28 8.89 4.59
C TYR A 166 -4.83 9.01 5.06
N ASP A 167 -4.61 9.77 6.12
CA ASP A 167 -3.32 9.87 6.79
C ASP A 167 -3.53 9.77 8.31
N PRO A 168 -3.10 8.68 8.97
CA PRO A 168 -3.29 8.49 10.41
C PRO A 168 -2.55 9.51 11.28
N ARG A 169 -1.63 10.29 10.72
CA ARG A 169 -0.88 11.34 11.44
C ARG A 169 -1.70 12.61 11.61
N ILE A 170 -2.64 12.88 10.71
CA ILE A 170 -3.48 14.09 10.69
C ILE A 170 -4.97 13.82 10.80
N ASP A 171 -5.44 12.67 10.35
CA ASP A 171 -6.84 12.28 10.42
C ASP A 171 -7.15 11.68 11.79
N LEU A 172 -8.32 12.02 12.33
CA LEU A 172 -8.83 11.31 13.50
C LEU A 172 -9.08 9.85 13.12
N PRO A 173 -8.85 8.89 14.04
CA PRO A 173 -9.22 7.52 13.82
C PRO A 173 -10.64 7.47 13.29
N VAL A 174 -10.83 6.86 12.13
CA VAL A 174 -12.18 6.59 11.63
C VAL A 174 -12.74 5.52 12.55
N PRO A 175 -13.59 5.86 13.53
CA PRO A 175 -14.00 4.92 14.58
C PRO A 175 -14.74 3.74 14.01
N TYR A 176 -15.28 3.91 12.80
CA TYR A 176 -15.93 2.86 12.04
C TYR A 176 -15.59 3.05 10.56
N VAL A 177 -14.68 2.25 10.02
CA VAL A 177 -14.77 1.93 8.62
C VAL A 177 -15.97 0.98 8.50
N ALA A 178 -17.16 1.52 8.78
CA ALA A 178 -18.42 0.83 8.74
C ALA A 178 -18.75 0.53 7.28
N GLY A 179 -17.94 -0.33 6.66
CA GLY A 179 -18.14 -0.75 5.29
C GLY A 179 -19.33 -1.66 5.11
N GLY A 180 -20.05 -2.01 6.18
CA GLY A 180 -21.02 -3.08 6.12
C GLY A 180 -20.32 -4.35 5.60
N ARG A 181 -20.85 -4.95 4.51
CA ARG A 181 -20.23 -6.15 3.87
C ARG A 181 -19.13 -5.82 2.86
N ARG A 182 -18.68 -4.57 2.75
CA ARG A 182 -17.62 -4.20 1.81
C ARG A 182 -16.28 -4.71 2.30
N LYS A 183 -15.52 -5.28 1.40
CA LYS A 183 -14.09 -5.53 1.61
C LYS A 183 -13.35 -4.19 1.63
N VAL A 184 -12.43 -4.04 2.55
CA VAL A 184 -11.64 -2.80 2.71
C VAL A 184 -10.17 -3.14 2.61
N LEU A 185 -9.46 -2.43 1.73
CA LEU A 185 -8.03 -2.57 1.50
C LEU A 185 -7.34 -1.25 1.83
N ILE A 186 -6.08 -1.36 2.15
CA ILE A 186 -5.12 -0.27 2.15
C ILE A 186 -4.47 -0.24 0.78
N PHE A 187 -4.45 0.91 0.13
CA PHE A 187 -3.54 1.23 -0.96
C PHE A 187 -2.56 2.27 -0.45
N PHE A 188 -1.36 1.84 -0.11
CA PHE A 188 -0.29 2.67 0.42
C PHE A 188 0.83 2.81 -0.57
N SER A 189 1.44 3.99 -0.67
CA SER A 189 2.65 4.21 -1.45
C SER A 189 3.68 5.05 -0.69
N ALA A 190 4.94 4.78 -0.93
CA ALA A 190 6.08 5.51 -0.38
C ALA A 190 7.26 5.50 -1.35
N ARG A 191 8.01 6.60 -1.41
CA ARG A 191 9.18 6.77 -2.27
C ARG A 191 10.46 6.67 -1.44
N LYS A 192 11.39 5.84 -1.88
CA LYS A 192 12.71 5.71 -1.23
C LYS A 192 13.55 6.93 -1.53
N THR A 193 14.08 7.59 -0.51
CA THR A 193 14.99 8.72 -0.73
C THR A 193 16.37 8.26 -1.19
N ALA A 194 17.10 9.12 -1.90
CA ALA A 194 18.47 8.82 -2.33
C ALA A 194 19.46 8.71 -1.14
N SER A 195 19.09 9.27 0.01
CA SER A 195 19.93 9.32 1.22
C SER A 195 19.85 8.07 2.10
N VAL A 196 18.93 7.13 1.80
CA VAL A 196 18.82 5.88 2.57
C VAL A 196 20.09 5.05 2.35
N LYS A 197 20.95 5.03 3.37
CA LYS A 197 22.04 4.07 3.42
C LYS A 197 21.47 2.66 3.33
N SER A 198 22.17 1.77 2.67
CA SER A 198 21.82 0.37 2.36
C SER A 198 21.63 -0.55 3.60
N GLY A 199 21.37 0.01 4.77
CA GLY A 199 21.10 -0.72 5.99
C GLY A 199 19.65 -1.25 6.07
N GLU A 200 19.47 -2.34 6.78
CA GLU A 200 18.12 -2.84 7.04
C GLU A 200 17.30 -1.84 7.84
N PRO A 201 16.03 -1.57 7.45
CA PRO A 201 15.15 -0.74 8.24
C PRO A 201 15.00 -1.28 9.66
N GLY A 202 15.14 -0.41 10.64
CA GLY A 202 14.93 -0.76 12.05
C GLY A 202 13.47 -1.09 12.37
N PHE A 203 13.21 -1.46 13.62
CA PHE A 203 11.85 -1.66 14.11
C PHE A 203 11.23 -0.30 14.46
N PRO A 204 10.08 0.06 13.85
CA PRO A 204 9.42 1.30 14.19
C PRO A 204 8.76 1.22 15.59
N ILE A 205 8.69 2.36 16.26
CA ILE A 205 7.80 2.53 17.41
C ILE A 205 6.57 3.27 16.90
N GLN A 206 5.38 2.79 17.28
CA GLN A 206 4.13 3.41 16.85
C GLN A 206 4.12 4.91 17.19
N GLY A 207 3.92 5.76 16.18
CA GLY A 207 4.03 7.22 16.31
C GLY A 207 3.12 7.81 17.39
N ARG A 208 1.92 7.24 17.57
CA ARG A 208 1.00 7.63 18.63
C ARG A 208 1.58 7.38 20.05
N TYR A 209 2.32 6.29 20.23
CA TYR A 209 3.01 6.01 21.48
C TYR A 209 4.13 7.03 21.74
N ARG A 210 4.92 7.37 20.73
CA ARG A 210 5.98 8.37 20.84
C ARG A 210 5.43 9.75 21.23
N THR A 211 4.35 10.20 20.59
CA THR A 211 3.72 11.49 20.91
C THR A 211 3.03 11.50 22.26
N THR A 212 2.47 10.39 22.71
CA THR A 212 1.75 10.31 24.00
C THR A 212 2.70 10.12 25.19
N PHE A 213 3.73 9.30 25.03
CA PHE A 213 4.59 8.87 26.13
C PHE A 213 6.06 9.27 26.00
N GLY A 214 6.54 9.54 24.79
CA GLY A 214 7.94 9.89 24.50
C GLY A 214 8.29 11.37 24.65
N GLY A 215 7.35 12.22 25.01
CA GLY A 215 7.57 13.68 25.15
C GLY A 215 7.79 14.41 23.81
N GLU A 216 7.77 13.72 22.69
CA GLU A 216 7.81 14.35 21.37
C GLU A 216 6.49 15.09 21.12
N ARG A 217 6.50 16.42 21.22
CA ARG A 217 5.37 17.23 20.78
C ARG A 217 5.21 17.07 19.28
N ALA A 218 3.99 16.77 18.83
CA ALA A 218 3.65 16.77 17.40
C ALA A 218 3.99 18.15 16.82
N THR A 219 5.16 18.26 16.20
CA THR A 219 5.59 19.46 15.52
C THR A 219 4.71 19.66 14.30
N SER A 220 3.97 20.78 14.25
CA SER A 220 3.32 21.41 13.10
C SER A 220 2.03 20.80 12.49
N ALA A 221 1.37 19.83 13.09
CA ALA A 221 0.04 19.42 12.61
C ALA A 221 -1.06 20.50 12.85
N SER A 222 -0.76 21.56 13.60
CA SER A 222 -1.75 22.59 13.98
C SER A 222 -2.03 23.64 12.89
N ALA A 223 -1.13 23.84 11.95
CA ALA A 223 -1.28 24.88 10.93
C ALA A 223 -2.15 24.46 9.74
N VAL A 224 -2.14 23.18 9.35
CA VAL A 224 -2.93 22.65 8.22
C VAL A 224 -4.39 22.38 8.62
N ARG A 225 -4.69 22.30 9.91
CA ARG A 225 -6.02 21.97 10.42
C ARG A 225 -7.13 22.99 10.09
N LYS A 226 -6.82 24.26 9.79
CA LYS A 226 -7.88 25.29 9.68
C LYS A 226 -8.52 25.46 8.31
N THR A 227 -7.91 24.99 7.22
CA THR A 227 -8.39 25.32 5.87
C THR A 227 -9.08 24.16 5.11
N PHE A 228 -8.80 22.92 5.46
CA PHE A 228 -9.34 21.77 4.70
C PHE A 228 -10.46 20.98 5.43
N SER A 229 -10.55 21.09 6.76
CA SER A 229 -11.40 20.19 7.57
C SER A 229 -12.90 20.50 7.55
N GLY A 230 -13.30 21.75 7.33
CA GLY A 230 -14.70 22.17 7.45
C GLY A 230 -15.58 21.70 6.29
N ARG A 231 -15.10 21.82 5.06
CA ARG A 231 -15.91 21.50 3.85
C ARG A 231 -15.93 20.00 3.52
N LEU A 232 -14.82 19.30 3.73
CA LEU A 232 -14.74 17.86 3.45
C LEU A 232 -15.51 17.03 4.50
N ARG A 233 -15.46 17.44 5.78
CA ARG A 233 -16.22 16.78 6.87
C ARG A 233 -17.74 16.89 6.69
N ALA A 234 -18.25 18.01 6.22
CA ALA A 234 -19.67 18.20 5.95
C ALA A 234 -20.15 17.35 4.74
N SER A 235 -19.32 17.25 3.69
CA SER A 235 -19.62 16.44 2.50
C SER A 235 -19.53 14.94 2.79
N LEU A 236 -18.53 14.49 3.55
CA LEU A 236 -18.36 13.09 3.94
C LEU A 236 -19.44 12.65 4.94
N ARG A 237 -19.80 13.47 5.93
CA ARG A 237 -20.93 13.17 6.82
C ARG A 237 -22.23 12.99 6.04
N LYS A 238 -22.59 13.89 5.10
CA LYS A 238 -23.79 13.74 4.27
C LYS A 238 -23.78 12.51 3.38
N ARG A 239 -22.63 12.13 2.80
CA ARG A 239 -22.53 10.97 1.91
C ARG A 239 -22.46 9.62 2.62
N PHE A 240 -21.90 9.54 3.83
CA PHE A 240 -21.69 8.29 4.55
C PHE A 240 -22.69 8.04 5.67
N PHE A 241 -23.27 9.07 6.28
CA PHE A 241 -24.24 8.95 7.37
C PHE A 241 -25.70 9.15 6.92
N GLY A 242 -25.93 9.53 5.66
CA GLY A 242 -27.29 9.70 5.10
C GLY A 242 -28.01 8.39 4.75
N TRP A 243 -27.45 7.23 5.04
CA TRP A 243 -28.11 5.93 4.84
C TRP A 243 -28.22 5.17 6.16
N GLY A 244 -29.35 5.44 6.80
CA GLY A 244 -30.10 4.60 7.72
C GLY A 244 -29.31 3.65 8.62
N ALA A 245 -28.89 4.11 9.79
CA ALA A 245 -28.75 3.23 10.93
C ALA A 245 -30.14 2.74 11.34
N ARG A 246 -30.57 1.56 10.90
CA ARG A 246 -31.50 0.74 11.68
C ARG A 246 -30.63 -0.23 12.47
N VAL A 247 -30.54 0.04 13.73
CA VAL A 247 -30.06 -0.86 14.77
C VAL A 247 -31.04 -2.01 14.86
N LEU A 248 -30.53 -3.23 14.82
CA LEU A 248 -31.09 -4.36 15.53
C LEU A 248 -30.31 -4.55 16.80
#